data_daf605c9e16b07390c6958f58b75fe8f
#
_entry.id   daf605c9e16b07390c6958f58b75fe8f
#
_cell.length_a   1.000
_cell.length_b   1.000
_cell.length_c   1.000
_cell.angle_alpha   90.00
_cell.angle_beta   90.00
_cell.angle_gamma   90.00
#
_symmetry.space_group_name_H-M   'P 1'
#
loop_
_entity.id
_entity.type
_entity.pdbx_description
1 polymer ?
#
loop_
_entity_poly.entity_id
_entity_poly.type
_entity_poly.pdbx_seq_one_letter_code
_entity_poly.pdbx_strand_id
1 'polypeptide(L)'
;MIPKSDSENPWLRMERASGDEYDESYERKAAAGENVHGEADFVMRFFPKSVLDAGCGTGRIARELARRGVDVVGVDLDDSMLSTARRKAPALAWHCADLASIDLGRAFDLILLAGNVMIFLTPGSEAAVVANLVRHLAPGGRLVAGFSLRPGQLTVKEYERIVAAAGPSLEGLWSTWDRDPWDSDADYVVSVHRQRSTPAFSSSSH
;
A
#
# COMPACT_ATOMS: atom_id res chain seq x y z
N MET A 1 3.61 23.29 10.04
CA MET A 1 2.32 23.73 9.47
C MET A 1 2.52 23.80 7.97
N ILE A 2 2.16 22.73 7.23
CA ILE A 2 2.17 22.74 5.76
C ILE A 2 1.07 23.73 5.34
N PRO A 3 1.33 24.69 4.45
CA PRO A 3 0.29 25.58 3.99
C PRO A 3 -0.80 24.72 3.35
N LYS A 4 -2.08 25.03 3.64
CA LYS A 4 -3.23 24.58 2.87
C LYS A 4 -3.17 25.24 1.50
N SER A 5 -2.19 24.83 0.67
CA SER A 5 -2.30 25.02 -0.76
C SER A 5 -3.37 24.06 -1.25
N ASP A 6 -4.21 24.50 -2.17
CA ASP A 6 -5.27 23.70 -2.80
C ASP A 6 -4.71 22.34 -3.20
N SER A 7 -4.85 21.37 -2.30
CA SER A 7 -4.36 20.00 -2.54
C SER A 7 -5.12 19.45 -3.73
N GLU A 8 -4.42 19.18 -4.81
CA GLU A 8 -4.99 18.51 -5.99
C GLU A 8 -5.35 17.06 -5.71
N ASN A 9 -5.01 16.56 -4.52
CA ASN A 9 -5.25 15.19 -4.11
C ASN A 9 -6.75 14.92 -3.91
N PRO A 10 -7.36 13.98 -4.67
CA PRO A 10 -8.78 13.70 -4.62
C PRO A 10 -9.26 13.25 -3.23
N TRP A 11 -8.45 12.48 -2.51
CA TRP A 11 -8.78 11.99 -1.17
C TRP A 11 -9.06 13.13 -0.19
N LEU A 12 -8.20 14.17 -0.20
CA LEU A 12 -8.33 15.30 0.73
C LEU A 12 -9.51 16.24 0.39
N ARG A 13 -10.07 16.14 -0.82
CA ARG A 13 -11.25 16.93 -1.27
C ARG A 13 -12.58 16.24 -1.02
N MET A 14 -12.59 14.92 -0.84
CA MET A 14 -13.82 14.17 -0.63
C MET A 14 -14.41 14.46 0.76
N GLU A 15 -15.73 14.61 0.82
CA GLU A 15 -16.47 14.38 2.06
C GLU A 15 -16.31 12.90 2.45
N ARG A 16 -15.76 12.63 3.61
CA ARG A 16 -15.52 11.28 4.07
C ARG A 16 -15.83 11.13 5.55
N ALA A 17 -16.09 9.89 5.93
CA ALA A 17 -16.24 9.51 7.32
C ALA A 17 -14.96 9.86 8.12
N SER A 18 -15.10 10.20 9.38
CA SER A 18 -13.97 10.31 10.30
C SER A 18 -13.22 8.96 10.40
N GLY A 19 -11.97 8.99 10.85
CA GLY A 19 -11.21 7.76 11.04
C GLY A 19 -11.92 6.77 11.99
N ASP A 20 -12.66 7.27 12.97
CA ASP A 20 -13.42 6.43 13.90
C ASP A 20 -14.63 5.78 13.21
N GLU A 21 -15.43 6.56 12.48
CA GLU A 21 -16.57 6.02 11.70
C GLU A 21 -16.12 5.02 10.63
N TYR A 22 -14.97 5.27 10.01
CA TYR A 22 -14.36 4.34 9.07
C TYR A 22 -14.04 3.01 9.74
N ASP A 23 -13.35 3.02 10.88
CA ASP A 23 -13.00 1.81 11.64
C ASP A 23 -14.24 1.08 12.17
N GLU A 24 -15.25 1.81 12.70
CA GLU A 24 -16.53 1.23 13.14
C GLU A 24 -17.24 0.47 12.02
N SER A 25 -17.10 0.92 10.77
CA SER A 25 -17.66 0.19 9.63
C SER A 25 -17.04 -1.20 9.47
N TYR A 26 -15.73 -1.33 9.68
CA TYR A 26 -15.04 -2.62 9.66
C TYR A 26 -15.33 -3.47 10.89
N GLU A 27 -15.49 -2.85 12.07
CA GLU A 27 -15.91 -3.57 13.29
C GLU A 27 -17.30 -4.18 13.11
N ARG A 28 -18.25 -3.47 12.48
CA ARG A 28 -19.57 -4.02 12.14
C ARG A 28 -19.49 -5.19 11.16
N LYS A 29 -18.65 -5.11 10.14
CA LYS A 29 -18.41 -6.21 9.19
C LYS A 29 -17.83 -7.44 9.90
N ALA A 30 -16.82 -7.24 10.75
CA ALA A 30 -16.24 -8.31 11.55
C ALA A 30 -17.28 -8.97 12.47
N ALA A 31 -18.16 -8.18 13.13
CA ALA A 31 -19.24 -8.69 13.96
C ALA A 31 -20.29 -9.46 13.14
N ALA A 32 -20.46 -9.14 11.86
CA ALA A 32 -21.31 -9.89 10.92
C ALA A 32 -20.63 -11.16 10.37
N GLY A 33 -19.39 -11.48 10.79
CA GLY A 33 -18.65 -12.66 10.36
C GLY A 33 -17.89 -12.49 9.04
N GLU A 34 -17.79 -11.27 8.51
CA GLU A 34 -17.00 -11.01 7.31
C GLU A 34 -15.49 -11.02 7.63
N ASN A 35 -14.68 -11.53 6.70
CA ASN A 35 -13.23 -11.41 6.79
C ASN A 35 -12.80 -9.98 6.50
N VAL A 36 -12.43 -9.22 7.53
CA VAL A 36 -11.92 -7.84 7.42
C VAL A 36 -10.40 -7.77 7.35
N HIS A 37 -9.72 -8.91 7.25
CA HIS A 37 -8.26 -9.02 7.24
C HIS A 37 -7.71 -9.64 5.94
N GLY A 38 -8.51 -9.73 4.89
CA GLY A 38 -8.12 -10.35 3.61
C GLY A 38 -6.81 -9.81 3.05
N GLU A 39 -6.57 -8.51 3.15
CA GLU A 39 -5.32 -7.87 2.70
C GLU A 39 -4.12 -8.35 3.54
N ALA A 40 -4.29 -8.44 4.87
CA ALA A 40 -3.24 -8.95 5.75
C ALA A 40 -2.98 -10.45 5.51
N ASP A 41 -4.04 -11.24 5.28
CA ASP A 41 -3.93 -12.66 4.92
C ASP A 41 -3.16 -12.85 3.61
N PHE A 42 -3.43 -12.00 2.62
CA PHE A 42 -2.72 -12.01 1.34
C PHE A 42 -1.23 -11.69 1.52
N VAL A 43 -0.90 -10.63 2.26
CA VAL A 43 0.48 -10.19 2.54
C VAL A 43 1.26 -11.28 3.27
N MET A 44 0.66 -11.94 4.27
CA MET A 44 1.33 -12.98 5.06
C MET A 44 1.73 -14.22 4.25
N ARG A 45 1.16 -14.44 3.06
CA ARG A 45 1.59 -15.53 2.15
C ARG A 45 3.02 -15.37 1.63
N PHE A 46 3.55 -14.15 1.66
CA PHE A 46 4.94 -13.84 1.25
C PHE A 46 5.93 -13.88 2.40
N PHE A 47 5.47 -14.14 3.63
CA PHE A 47 6.29 -14.22 4.85
C PHE A 47 7.22 -13.00 5.05
N PRO A 48 6.74 -11.75 4.88
CA PRO A 48 7.57 -10.58 5.05
C PRO A 48 7.96 -10.41 6.52
N LYS A 49 9.20 -9.97 6.79
CA LYS A 49 9.63 -9.56 8.12
C LYS A 49 9.32 -8.09 8.37
N SER A 50 9.32 -7.29 7.30
CA SER A 50 9.05 -5.86 7.35
C SER A 50 8.08 -5.44 6.23
N VAL A 51 7.10 -4.58 6.59
CA VAL A 51 6.09 -4.06 5.65
C VAL A 51 5.97 -2.55 5.80
N LEU A 52 5.92 -1.85 4.67
CA LEU A 52 5.44 -0.48 4.59
C LEU A 52 3.97 -0.51 4.14
N ASP A 53 3.06 -0.06 4.99
CA ASP A 53 1.64 0.17 4.67
C ASP A 53 1.53 1.61 4.13
N ALA A 54 1.54 1.75 2.81
CA ALA A 54 1.58 3.02 2.10
C ALA A 54 0.16 3.47 1.74
N GLY A 55 -0.33 4.54 2.37
CA GLY A 55 -1.73 4.94 2.39
C GLY A 55 -2.50 4.15 3.44
N CYS A 56 -1.94 4.09 4.66
CA CYS A 56 -2.41 3.20 5.73
C CYS A 56 -3.75 3.63 6.38
N GLY A 57 -4.21 4.86 6.15
CA GLY A 57 -5.43 5.39 6.76
C GLY A 57 -5.40 5.29 8.29
N THR A 58 -6.41 4.64 8.87
CA THR A 58 -6.52 4.37 10.31
C THR A 58 -5.61 3.25 10.81
N GLY A 59 -4.77 2.68 9.94
CA GLY A 59 -3.82 1.63 10.27
C GLY A 59 -4.43 0.25 10.52
N ARG A 60 -5.62 -0.04 9.99
CA ARG A 60 -6.30 -1.34 10.16
C ARG A 60 -5.41 -2.51 9.77
N ILE A 61 -4.81 -2.45 8.58
CA ILE A 61 -3.96 -3.52 8.05
C ILE A 61 -2.63 -3.56 8.80
N ALA A 62 -1.99 -2.40 9.01
CA ALA A 62 -0.73 -2.30 9.74
C ALA A 62 -0.84 -2.91 11.14
N ARG A 63 -1.93 -2.61 11.89
CA ARG A 63 -2.20 -3.17 13.22
C ARG A 63 -2.30 -4.70 13.19
N GLU A 64 -3.03 -5.24 12.21
CA GLU A 64 -3.18 -6.69 12.09
C GLU A 64 -1.88 -7.39 11.70
N LEU A 65 -1.08 -6.83 10.78
CA LEU A 65 0.24 -7.34 10.44
C LEU A 65 1.20 -7.32 11.63
N ALA A 66 1.20 -6.22 12.42
CA ALA A 66 2.01 -6.12 13.64
C ALA A 66 1.59 -7.15 14.69
N ARG A 67 0.28 -7.41 14.87
CA ARG A 67 -0.24 -8.47 15.74
C ARG A 67 0.26 -9.86 15.33
N ARG A 68 0.53 -10.06 14.04
CA ARG A 68 1.12 -11.30 13.46
C ARG A 68 2.64 -11.34 13.52
N GLY A 69 3.29 -10.36 14.15
CA GLY A 69 4.74 -10.33 14.35
C GLY A 69 5.55 -9.70 13.22
N VAL A 70 4.91 -8.96 12.32
CA VAL A 70 5.60 -8.22 11.25
C VAL A 70 6.04 -6.84 11.77
N ASP A 71 7.24 -6.40 11.42
CA ASP A 71 7.70 -5.02 11.64
C ASP A 71 7.02 -4.10 10.61
N VAL A 72 6.14 -3.20 11.06
CA VAL A 72 5.30 -2.39 10.17
C VAL A 72 5.51 -0.91 10.42
N VAL A 73 5.61 -0.17 9.32
CA VAL A 73 5.54 1.30 9.29
C VAL A 73 4.32 1.70 8.48
N GLY A 74 3.52 2.63 8.99
CA GLY A 74 2.38 3.22 8.29
C GLY A 74 2.66 4.63 7.81
N VAL A 75 2.29 4.92 6.58
CA VAL A 75 2.39 6.27 5.98
C VAL A 75 1.05 6.65 5.38
N ASP A 76 0.58 7.85 5.67
CA ASP A 76 -0.60 8.44 5.03
C ASP A 76 -0.45 9.95 4.86
N LEU A 77 -1.15 10.52 3.89
CA LEU A 77 -1.20 11.96 3.69
C LEU A 77 -2.20 12.65 4.63
N ASP A 78 -3.17 11.89 5.14
CA ASP A 78 -4.27 12.37 5.96
C ASP A 78 -3.97 12.23 7.45
N ASP A 79 -3.56 13.34 8.09
CA ASP A 79 -3.26 13.35 9.53
C ASP A 79 -4.49 13.05 10.41
N SER A 80 -5.70 13.30 9.90
CA SER A 80 -6.94 12.97 10.63
C SER A 80 -7.12 11.45 10.78
N MET A 81 -6.83 10.69 9.71
CA MET A 81 -6.81 9.24 9.73
C MET A 81 -5.70 8.69 10.62
N LEU A 82 -4.49 9.27 10.51
CA LEU A 82 -3.35 8.89 11.34
C LEU A 82 -3.55 9.19 12.82
N SER A 83 -4.37 10.17 13.17
CA SER A 83 -4.77 10.44 14.57
C SER A 83 -5.44 9.22 15.19
N THR A 84 -6.34 8.55 14.46
CA THR A 84 -6.98 7.29 14.87
C THR A 84 -5.95 6.15 14.94
N ALA A 85 -5.05 6.03 13.93
CA ALA A 85 -4.00 5.02 13.92
C ALA A 85 -3.09 5.13 15.16
N ARG A 86 -2.59 6.32 15.46
CA ARG A 86 -1.73 6.59 16.63
C ARG A 86 -2.42 6.28 17.96
N ARG A 87 -3.71 6.60 18.07
CA ARG A 87 -4.49 6.29 19.28
C ARG A 87 -4.69 4.79 19.45
N LYS A 88 -4.98 4.05 18.37
CA LYS A 88 -5.26 2.61 18.42
C LYS A 88 -3.99 1.76 18.52
N ALA A 89 -2.85 2.22 18.00
CA ALA A 89 -1.56 1.53 18.06
C ALA A 89 -0.39 2.48 18.24
N PRO A 90 -0.22 3.06 19.44
CA PRO A 90 0.82 4.06 19.71
C PRO A 90 2.25 3.50 19.64
N ALA A 91 2.42 2.19 19.65
CA ALA A 91 3.74 1.55 19.56
C ALA A 91 4.23 1.41 18.11
N LEU A 92 3.38 1.61 17.10
CA LEU A 92 3.78 1.54 15.69
C LEU A 92 4.28 2.90 15.18
N ALA A 93 5.16 2.86 14.19
CA ALA A 93 5.65 4.06 13.54
C ALA A 93 4.62 4.57 12.50
N TRP A 94 4.16 5.81 12.67
CA TRP A 94 3.20 6.47 11.80
C TRP A 94 3.75 7.78 11.27
N HIS A 95 3.78 7.94 9.95
CA HIS A 95 4.29 9.14 9.29
C HIS A 95 3.19 9.83 8.47
N CYS A 96 2.98 11.13 8.72
CA CYS A 96 2.13 11.96 7.87
C CYS A 96 3.00 12.56 6.76
N ALA A 97 2.92 11.99 5.56
CA ALA A 97 3.78 12.39 4.45
C ALA A 97 3.20 12.01 3.09
N ASP A 98 3.67 12.69 2.04
CA ASP A 98 3.38 12.34 0.66
C ASP A 98 4.27 11.17 0.20
N LEU A 99 3.63 10.12 -0.34
CA LEU A 99 4.29 8.93 -0.86
C LEU A 99 5.25 9.23 -2.02
N ALA A 100 5.05 10.33 -2.74
CA ALA A 100 5.95 10.74 -3.83
C ALA A 100 7.32 11.23 -3.34
N SER A 101 7.44 11.65 -2.08
CA SER A 101 8.64 12.34 -1.58
C SER A 101 9.17 11.82 -0.25
N ILE A 102 8.44 10.94 0.44
CA ILE A 102 8.90 10.41 1.73
C ILE A 102 10.24 9.68 1.62
N ASP A 103 11.09 9.87 2.62
CA ASP A 103 12.29 9.07 2.84
C ASP A 103 12.26 8.51 4.27
N LEU A 104 12.23 7.18 4.38
CA LEU A 104 12.20 6.46 5.65
C LEU A 104 13.59 5.95 6.07
N GLY A 105 14.62 6.17 5.25
CA GLY A 105 16.00 5.74 5.52
C GLY A 105 16.18 4.22 5.68
N ARG A 106 15.20 3.42 5.23
CA ARG A 106 15.22 1.95 5.32
C ARG A 106 14.50 1.28 4.16
N ALA A 107 14.77 0.00 3.95
CA ALA A 107 14.09 -0.83 2.98
C ALA A 107 13.14 -1.84 3.67
N PHE A 108 12.14 -2.31 2.91
CA PHE A 108 11.10 -3.23 3.36
C PHE A 108 11.03 -4.46 2.46
N ASP A 109 10.68 -5.62 3.05
CA ASP A 109 10.44 -6.85 2.30
C ASP A 109 9.19 -6.77 1.43
N LEU A 110 8.21 -5.95 1.87
CA LEU A 110 6.98 -5.72 1.12
C LEU A 110 6.48 -4.29 1.35
N ILE A 111 5.99 -3.67 0.27
CA ILE A 111 5.27 -2.40 0.31
C ILE A 111 3.85 -2.67 -0.15
N LEU A 112 2.87 -2.25 0.64
CA LEU A 112 1.46 -2.45 0.42
C LEU A 112 0.77 -1.13 0.09
N LEU A 113 0.00 -1.10 -0.99
CA LEU A 113 -0.91 -0.03 -1.41
C LEU A 113 -2.33 -0.62 -1.45
N ALA A 114 -2.98 -0.76 -0.30
CA ALA A 114 -4.34 -1.29 -0.18
C ALA A 114 -5.39 -0.17 -0.09
N GLY A 115 -6.66 -0.52 -0.23
CA GLY A 115 -7.75 0.44 -0.04
C GLY A 115 -7.83 1.52 -1.13
N ASN A 116 -7.51 1.17 -2.36
CA ASN A 116 -7.62 2.09 -3.50
C ASN A 116 -6.61 3.26 -3.52
N VAL A 117 -5.51 3.19 -2.81
CA VAL A 117 -4.51 4.28 -2.74
C VAL A 117 -4.15 4.79 -4.15
N MET A 118 -3.90 3.88 -5.10
CA MET A 118 -3.48 4.24 -6.45
C MET A 118 -4.46 5.14 -7.21
N ILE A 119 -5.77 5.02 -6.96
CA ILE A 119 -6.78 5.85 -7.64
C ILE A 119 -7.11 7.14 -6.87
N PHE A 120 -6.58 7.30 -5.66
CA PHE A 120 -6.70 8.50 -4.84
C PHE A 120 -5.43 9.36 -4.83
N LEU A 121 -4.40 8.98 -5.58
CA LEU A 121 -3.21 9.82 -5.75
C LEU A 121 -3.57 11.12 -6.51
N THR A 122 -2.76 12.14 -6.33
CA THR A 122 -2.84 13.33 -7.18
C THR A 122 -2.64 12.92 -8.64
N PRO A 123 -3.57 13.26 -9.54
CA PRO A 123 -3.47 12.84 -10.95
C PRO A 123 -2.11 13.21 -11.56
N GLY A 124 -1.46 12.22 -12.19
CA GLY A 124 -0.14 12.37 -12.79
C GLY A 124 1.05 12.16 -11.82
N SER A 125 0.79 11.90 -10.53
CA SER A 125 1.84 11.60 -9.54
C SER A 125 2.15 10.10 -9.42
N GLU A 126 1.40 9.23 -10.07
CA GLU A 126 1.46 7.77 -9.92
C GLU A 126 2.88 7.23 -10.18
N ALA A 127 3.54 7.72 -11.23
CA ALA A 127 4.90 7.31 -11.57
C ALA A 127 5.92 7.78 -10.52
N ALA A 128 5.77 8.98 -9.98
CA ALA A 128 6.64 9.50 -8.93
C ALA A 128 6.47 8.73 -7.62
N VAL A 129 5.23 8.42 -7.23
CA VAL A 129 4.91 7.60 -6.06
C VAL A 129 5.53 6.21 -6.20
N VAL A 130 5.27 5.51 -7.31
CA VAL A 130 5.81 4.16 -7.53
C VAL A 130 7.34 4.18 -7.53
N ALA A 131 7.96 5.12 -8.23
CA ALA A 131 9.43 5.24 -8.27
C ALA A 131 10.01 5.50 -6.88
N ASN A 132 9.36 6.34 -6.06
CA ASN A 132 9.80 6.59 -4.70
C ASN A 132 9.64 5.35 -3.80
N LEU A 133 8.49 4.67 -3.86
CA LEU A 133 8.26 3.46 -3.08
C LEU A 133 9.22 2.33 -3.44
N VAL A 134 9.52 2.14 -4.73
CA VAL A 134 10.48 1.12 -5.20
C VAL A 134 11.88 1.32 -4.60
N ARG A 135 12.30 2.56 -4.32
CA ARG A 135 13.58 2.82 -3.62
C ARG A 135 13.60 2.31 -2.18
N HIS A 136 12.43 2.12 -1.58
CA HIS A 136 12.25 1.54 -0.25
C HIS A 136 12.03 0.02 -0.27
N LEU A 137 12.12 -0.65 -1.44
CA LEU A 137 12.07 -2.10 -1.51
C LEU A 137 13.45 -2.72 -1.26
N ALA A 138 13.49 -3.71 -0.41
CA ALA A 138 14.66 -4.58 -0.27
C ALA A 138 14.90 -5.36 -1.57
N PRO A 139 16.15 -5.82 -1.85
CA PRO A 139 16.41 -6.73 -2.94
C PRO A 139 15.53 -7.99 -2.85
N GLY A 140 14.78 -8.28 -3.90
CA GLY A 140 13.79 -9.36 -3.93
C GLY A 140 12.45 -9.05 -3.23
N GLY A 141 12.29 -7.84 -2.68
CA GLY A 141 11.06 -7.36 -2.05
C GLY A 141 9.91 -7.21 -3.05
N ARG A 142 8.70 -7.02 -2.54
CA ARG A 142 7.46 -6.96 -3.34
C ARG A 142 6.72 -5.66 -3.17
N LEU A 143 6.26 -5.10 -4.28
CA LEU A 143 5.25 -4.06 -4.32
C LEU A 143 3.89 -4.72 -4.58
N VAL A 144 2.95 -4.55 -3.65
CA VAL A 144 1.58 -5.08 -3.74
C VAL A 144 0.61 -3.92 -3.78
N ALA A 145 -0.25 -3.86 -4.80
CA ALA A 145 -1.28 -2.84 -4.91
C ALA A 145 -2.64 -3.45 -5.18
N GLY A 146 -3.69 -2.96 -4.48
CA GLY A 146 -5.06 -3.33 -4.73
C GLY A 146 -5.92 -2.10 -5.00
N PHE A 147 -6.60 -2.06 -6.17
CA PHE A 147 -7.42 -0.92 -6.55
C PHE A 147 -8.55 -1.28 -7.52
N SER A 148 -9.63 -0.49 -7.46
CA SER A 148 -10.78 -0.61 -8.34
C SER A 148 -10.45 -0.15 -9.76
N LEU A 149 -11.03 -0.84 -10.74
CA LEU A 149 -10.92 -0.52 -12.16
C LEU A 149 -12.20 0.20 -12.59
N ARG A 150 -12.09 1.49 -12.91
CA ARG A 150 -13.23 2.32 -13.32
C ARG A 150 -12.93 3.06 -14.62
N PRO A 151 -13.93 3.30 -15.47
CA PRO A 151 -13.73 4.09 -16.69
C PRO A 151 -13.08 5.44 -16.38
N GLY A 152 -12.05 5.80 -17.14
CA GLY A 152 -11.34 7.08 -17.01
C GLY A 152 -10.37 7.16 -15.83
N GLN A 153 -10.14 6.06 -15.11
CA GLN A 153 -9.11 5.96 -14.06
C GLN A 153 -7.95 5.07 -14.50
N LEU A 154 -6.96 4.90 -13.60
CA LEU A 154 -5.78 4.09 -13.82
C LEU A 154 -6.13 2.66 -14.25
N THR A 155 -5.65 2.25 -15.41
CA THR A 155 -5.83 0.88 -15.92
C THR A 155 -4.70 -0.04 -15.44
N VAL A 156 -4.94 -1.35 -15.43
CA VAL A 156 -3.91 -2.36 -15.13
C VAL A 156 -2.69 -2.19 -16.03
N LYS A 157 -2.91 -2.02 -17.32
CA LYS A 157 -1.81 -1.85 -18.30
C LYS A 157 -0.96 -0.60 -18.04
N GLU A 158 -1.58 0.51 -17.65
CA GLU A 158 -0.86 1.73 -17.28
C GLU A 158 -0.08 1.55 -15.99
N TYR A 159 -0.70 0.93 -14.98
CA TYR A 159 -0.03 0.61 -13.73
C TYR A 159 1.18 -0.31 -13.93
N GLU A 160 1.02 -1.39 -14.68
CA GLU A 160 2.12 -2.31 -15.03
C GLU A 160 3.28 -1.58 -15.72
N ARG A 161 2.96 -0.69 -16.67
CA ARG A 161 3.97 0.12 -17.37
C ARG A 161 4.73 1.03 -16.42
N ILE A 162 4.03 1.66 -15.46
CA ILE A 162 4.63 2.53 -14.44
C ILE A 162 5.57 1.72 -13.55
N VAL A 163 5.13 0.57 -13.04
CA VAL A 163 5.95 -0.25 -12.14
C VAL A 163 7.15 -0.84 -12.87
N ALA A 164 6.96 -1.34 -14.10
CA ALA A 164 8.05 -1.87 -14.92
C ALA A 164 9.12 -0.80 -15.22
N ALA A 165 8.72 0.45 -15.45
CA ALA A 165 9.65 1.57 -15.64
C ALA A 165 10.47 1.87 -14.38
N ALA A 166 9.94 1.59 -13.19
CA ALA A 166 10.63 1.75 -11.92
C ALA A 166 11.54 0.54 -11.57
N GLY A 167 11.43 -0.58 -12.28
CA GLY A 167 12.35 -1.73 -12.17
C GLY A 167 11.74 -3.08 -11.76
N PRO A 168 10.72 -3.16 -10.89
CA PRO A 168 10.11 -4.44 -10.54
C PRO A 168 9.40 -5.13 -11.71
N SER A 169 9.36 -6.46 -11.68
CA SER A 169 8.66 -7.27 -12.68
C SER A 169 7.38 -7.87 -12.09
N LEU A 170 6.34 -8.01 -12.92
CA LEU A 170 5.08 -8.62 -12.54
C LEU A 170 5.30 -10.06 -12.06
N GLU A 171 4.77 -10.40 -10.87
CA GLU A 171 4.75 -11.74 -10.30
C GLU A 171 3.36 -12.38 -10.41
N GLY A 172 2.28 -11.58 -10.31
CA GLY A 172 0.91 -12.05 -10.47
C GLY A 172 -0.16 -10.98 -10.39
N LEU A 173 -1.35 -11.32 -10.91
CA LEU A 173 -2.57 -10.53 -10.89
C LEU A 173 -3.73 -11.38 -10.40
N TRP A 174 -4.60 -10.78 -9.57
CA TRP A 174 -5.83 -11.39 -9.05
C TRP A 174 -6.94 -10.36 -9.02
N SER A 175 -8.20 -10.82 -9.04
CA SER A 175 -9.38 -9.94 -8.94
C SER A 175 -9.79 -9.64 -7.50
N THR A 176 -9.29 -10.42 -6.54
CA THR A 176 -9.59 -10.26 -5.10
C THR A 176 -8.36 -10.53 -4.23
N TRP A 177 -8.43 -10.13 -2.96
CA TRP A 177 -7.44 -10.48 -1.95
C TRP A 177 -7.42 -11.97 -1.59
N ASP A 178 -8.46 -12.73 -1.97
CA ASP A 178 -8.52 -14.20 -1.81
C ASP A 178 -7.83 -14.93 -2.98
N ARG A 179 -7.32 -14.19 -3.97
CA ARG A 179 -6.59 -14.68 -5.15
C ARG A 179 -7.48 -15.34 -6.19
N ASP A 180 -8.70 -14.86 -6.36
CA ASP A 180 -9.49 -15.23 -7.52
C ASP A 180 -8.76 -14.81 -8.80
N PRO A 181 -8.80 -15.63 -9.84
CA PRO A 181 -8.14 -15.31 -11.11
C PRO A 181 -8.58 -13.94 -11.64
N TRP A 182 -7.62 -13.12 -12.07
CA TRP A 182 -7.93 -11.86 -12.73
C TRP A 182 -8.24 -12.08 -14.20
N ASP A 183 -9.25 -11.40 -14.71
CA ASP A 183 -9.59 -11.30 -16.12
C ASP A 183 -9.88 -9.84 -16.52
N SER A 184 -10.11 -9.59 -17.82
CA SER A 184 -10.32 -8.24 -18.33
C SER A 184 -11.65 -7.60 -17.92
N ASP A 185 -12.59 -8.36 -17.40
CA ASP A 185 -13.93 -7.91 -17.00
C ASP A 185 -14.00 -7.64 -15.49
N ALA A 186 -12.91 -7.92 -14.75
CA ALA A 186 -12.81 -7.64 -13.33
C ALA A 186 -12.90 -6.13 -13.05
N ASP A 187 -13.61 -5.75 -11.98
CA ASP A 187 -13.74 -4.37 -11.50
C ASP A 187 -12.71 -4.00 -10.43
N TYR A 188 -11.87 -4.95 -10.05
CA TYR A 188 -10.79 -4.79 -9.07
C TYR A 188 -9.55 -5.57 -9.48
N VAL A 189 -8.38 -5.10 -9.10
CA VAL A 189 -7.12 -5.80 -9.30
C VAL A 189 -6.30 -5.80 -8.02
N VAL A 190 -5.69 -6.94 -7.72
CA VAL A 190 -4.57 -7.08 -6.78
C VAL A 190 -3.35 -7.48 -7.59
N SER A 191 -2.36 -6.62 -7.61
CA SER A 191 -1.16 -6.78 -8.42
C SER A 191 0.05 -6.96 -7.51
N VAL A 192 0.93 -7.89 -7.85
CA VAL A 192 2.20 -8.14 -7.16
C VAL A 192 3.34 -8.01 -8.15
N HIS A 193 4.28 -7.14 -7.81
CA HIS A 193 5.53 -6.98 -8.56
C HIS A 193 6.72 -7.24 -7.64
N ARG A 194 7.74 -7.88 -8.18
CA ARG A 194 8.95 -8.24 -7.43
C ARG A 194 10.15 -7.42 -7.88
N GLN A 195 10.84 -6.82 -6.91
CA GLN A 195 12.13 -6.18 -7.12
C GLN A 195 13.19 -7.23 -7.46
N ARG A 196 14.05 -6.92 -8.40
CA ARG A 196 15.17 -7.82 -8.74
C ARG A 196 16.08 -8.00 -7.53
N SER A 197 16.51 -9.25 -7.28
CA SER A 197 17.58 -9.50 -6.33
C SER A 197 18.89 -9.02 -6.97
N THR A 198 19.65 -8.18 -6.27
CA THR A 198 21.00 -7.87 -6.71
C THR A 198 21.80 -9.19 -6.66
N PRO A 199 22.43 -9.63 -7.77
CA PRO A 199 23.26 -10.83 -7.69
C PRO A 199 24.34 -10.59 -6.64
N ALA A 200 24.49 -11.54 -5.70
CA ALA A 200 25.60 -11.52 -4.78
C ALA A 200 26.89 -11.54 -5.62
N PHE A 201 27.70 -10.47 -5.53
CA PHE A 201 29.04 -10.52 -6.06
C PHE A 201 29.78 -11.64 -5.32
N SER A 202 29.99 -12.78 -5.98
CA SER A 202 30.93 -13.79 -5.52
C SER A 202 32.32 -13.16 -5.62
N SER A 203 32.85 -12.69 -4.49
CA SER A 203 34.26 -12.36 -4.38
C SER A 203 35.05 -13.67 -4.50
N SER A 204 35.38 -14.01 -5.74
CA SER A 204 36.42 -15.05 -6.00
C SER A 204 37.75 -14.44 -5.60
N SER A 205 38.15 -14.70 -4.35
CA SER A 205 39.52 -14.49 -3.91
C SER A 205 40.42 -15.52 -4.65
N HIS A 206 41.28 -15.02 -5.50
CA HIS A 206 42.41 -15.78 -6.05
C HIS A 206 43.62 -15.49 -5.16
#